data_2fb2ad6d20a9b3186c9ba7ce833cc6fc
#
_entry.id   2fb2ad6d20a9b3186c9ba7ce833cc6fc
#
_cell.length_a   1.000
_cell.length_b   1.000
_cell.length_c   1.000
_cell.angle_alpha   90.00
_cell.angle_beta   90.00
_cell.angle_gamma   90.00
#
_symmetry.space_group_name_H-M   'P 1'
#
loop_
_entity.id
_entity.type
_entity.pdbx_description
1 polymer ?
#
loop_
_entity_poly.entity_id
_entity_poly.type
_entity_poly.pdbx_seq_one_letter_code
_entity_poly.pdbx_strand_id
1 'polypeptide(L)'
;PAFVGGLLMFIFRGESLNLASALLKQVILLQDFETWSNIRKDYLPLQYHTIFSQIEKHSSKYHKLPTFEDLELNLRDSATLEKLYAIQGVEVEADAYMLLEYLKNEFTQREILGSLEKYVENSVSFEDAEESVAHLHQIVLDIEDKVDLQKPEESMQRISLFDSDEDLAKFIPLGLNADFDFDYNFSPTDLVLIGGRRGAGKSITCANIAHNIWKSGRSALYFTIEMPSRQILHRLCSIATGVDSTKVKTKNLSVVEWFQVAEWWSSRFVEGQAKLEQYKQHRDFDVFHHELTSTCELLPTQQLDVIYDPSLTLSRIRAELDKKVEALNTGVVLVDYINQVKRNSIPSRSGQFDWTEQIEVSKALKGMAQEYNCTVISPYQIDATGEARFAKGILDAADAAYTLDAHTEEDACMSFKCEKIRNAGIRHFTSEYNRSSLRIGPNSALAPSDRKEEKEEGPNQDNIFEI
;
A
#
# COMPACT_ATOMS: atom_id res chain seq x y z
N PRO A 1 -5.93 30.40 -25.82
CA PRO A 1 -6.15 29.58 -24.61
C PRO A 1 -7.46 29.97 -23.87
N ALA A 2 -7.74 31.26 -23.73
CA ALA A 2 -8.94 31.75 -23.05
C ALA A 2 -10.30 31.36 -23.72
N PHE A 3 -10.28 31.00 -25.00
CA PHE A 3 -11.50 30.66 -25.75
C PHE A 3 -11.99 29.20 -25.52
N VAL A 4 -11.06 28.30 -25.18
CA VAL A 4 -11.38 26.88 -24.94
C VAL A 4 -11.96 26.68 -23.53
N GLY A 5 -11.45 27.39 -22.53
CA GLY A 5 -11.95 27.34 -21.15
C GLY A 5 -13.37 27.86 -21.01
N GLY A 6 -13.70 28.96 -21.72
CA GLY A 6 -15.05 29.54 -21.71
C GLY A 6 -16.13 28.67 -22.36
N LEU A 7 -15.80 27.89 -23.40
CA LEU A 7 -16.75 27.02 -24.10
C LEU A 7 -17.03 25.73 -23.29
N LEU A 8 -16.00 25.16 -22.67
CA LEU A 8 -16.15 23.98 -21.78
C LEU A 8 -16.98 24.35 -20.53
N MET A 9 -16.75 25.51 -19.91
CA MET A 9 -17.54 25.99 -18.77
C MET A 9 -19.04 26.21 -19.09
N PHE A 10 -19.39 26.47 -20.36
CA PHE A 10 -20.78 26.67 -20.78
C PHE A 10 -21.52 25.34 -21.00
N ILE A 11 -20.83 24.31 -21.50
CA ILE A 11 -21.38 22.99 -21.76
C ILE A 11 -21.70 22.31 -20.42
N PHE A 12 -20.77 22.34 -19.45
CA PHE A 12 -20.97 21.72 -18.13
C PHE A 12 -22.06 22.42 -17.26
N ARG A 13 -22.31 23.72 -17.42
CA ARG A 13 -23.32 24.43 -16.61
C ARG A 13 -24.77 24.00 -16.90
N GLY A 14 -25.09 23.59 -18.10
CA GLY A 14 -26.45 23.18 -18.46
C GLY A 14 -26.80 21.77 -17.95
N GLU A 15 -25.87 20.86 -18.00
CA GLU A 15 -26.07 19.46 -17.58
C GLU A 15 -26.09 19.34 -16.06
N SER A 16 -25.20 20.02 -15.35
CA SER A 16 -25.15 20.11 -13.88
C SER A 16 -26.44 20.61 -13.24
N LEU A 17 -27.13 21.55 -13.88
CA LEU A 17 -28.40 22.07 -13.40
C LEU A 17 -29.51 21.02 -13.44
N ASN A 18 -29.58 20.24 -14.50
CA ASN A 18 -30.57 19.19 -14.64
C ASN A 18 -30.31 18.01 -13.70
N LEU A 19 -29.04 17.61 -13.55
CA LEU A 19 -28.63 16.53 -12.63
C LEU A 19 -28.92 16.89 -11.17
N ALA A 20 -28.57 18.12 -10.75
CA ALA A 20 -28.82 18.58 -9.39
C ALA A 20 -30.32 18.67 -9.04
N SER A 21 -31.13 19.15 -9.99
CA SER A 21 -32.60 19.19 -9.80
C SER A 21 -33.19 17.79 -9.69
N ALA A 22 -32.74 16.88 -10.56
CA ALA A 22 -33.16 15.49 -10.58
C ALA A 22 -32.79 14.79 -9.26
N LEU A 23 -31.55 14.94 -8.79
CA LEU A 23 -31.08 14.38 -7.53
C LEU A 23 -31.92 14.91 -6.33
N LEU A 24 -32.08 16.23 -6.20
CA LEU A 24 -32.85 16.81 -5.11
C LEU A 24 -34.31 16.33 -5.13
N LYS A 25 -34.91 16.20 -6.32
CA LYS A 25 -36.27 15.67 -6.45
C LYS A 25 -36.36 14.23 -5.97
N GLN A 26 -35.48 13.34 -6.44
CA GLN A 26 -35.49 11.92 -6.06
C GLN A 26 -35.30 11.75 -4.56
N VAL A 27 -34.30 12.42 -3.97
CA VAL A 27 -34.01 12.36 -2.54
C VAL A 27 -35.22 12.81 -1.70
N ILE A 28 -35.89 13.90 -2.07
CA ILE A 28 -37.08 14.40 -1.36
C ILE A 28 -38.28 13.48 -1.52
N LEU A 29 -38.55 13.00 -2.75
CA LEU A 29 -39.71 12.16 -3.04
C LEU A 29 -39.61 10.77 -2.40
N LEU A 30 -38.46 10.16 -2.50
CA LEU A 30 -38.21 8.81 -1.99
C LEU A 30 -37.83 8.80 -0.52
N GLN A 31 -37.64 9.99 0.11
CA GLN A 31 -37.14 10.13 1.48
C GLN A 31 -35.81 9.40 1.69
N ASP A 32 -34.96 9.43 0.67
CA ASP A 32 -33.66 8.74 0.63
C ASP A 32 -32.63 9.48 1.52
N PHE A 33 -32.63 9.15 2.78
CA PHE A 33 -31.73 9.75 3.77
C PHE A 33 -30.28 9.26 3.59
N GLU A 34 -30.08 8.08 3.05
CA GLU A 34 -28.77 7.50 2.80
C GLU A 34 -28.03 8.29 1.71
N THR A 35 -28.66 8.48 0.56
CA THR A 35 -28.10 9.34 -0.50
C THR A 35 -27.96 10.77 -0.04
N TRP A 36 -28.94 11.32 0.69
CA TRP A 36 -28.88 12.69 1.23
C TRP A 36 -27.64 12.92 2.10
N SER A 37 -27.30 11.99 2.98
CA SER A 37 -26.17 12.13 3.89
C SER A 37 -24.82 12.25 3.18
N ASN A 38 -24.76 11.80 1.93
CA ASN A 38 -23.57 11.84 1.07
C ASN A 38 -23.53 13.06 0.13
N ILE A 39 -24.57 13.90 0.11
CA ILE A 39 -24.60 15.13 -0.69
C ILE A 39 -23.88 16.24 0.06
N ARG A 40 -22.84 16.80 -0.54
CA ARG A 40 -22.22 18.04 -0.07
C ARG A 40 -22.82 19.25 -0.80
N LYS A 41 -22.94 20.35 -0.10
CA LYS A 41 -23.44 21.60 -0.67
C LYS A 41 -22.67 22.05 -1.90
N ASP A 42 -21.36 21.84 -1.92
CA ASP A 42 -20.44 22.24 -2.99
C ASP A 42 -20.59 21.42 -4.29
N TYR A 43 -21.20 20.25 -4.23
CA TYR A 43 -21.53 19.47 -5.41
C TYR A 43 -22.67 20.13 -6.21
N LEU A 44 -23.53 20.88 -5.52
CA LEU A 44 -24.69 21.51 -6.12
C LEU A 44 -24.37 22.89 -6.69
N PRO A 45 -24.99 23.30 -7.80
CA PRO A 45 -24.92 24.67 -8.28
C PRO A 45 -25.39 25.68 -7.23
N LEU A 46 -24.74 26.85 -7.17
CA LEU A 46 -24.99 27.90 -6.19
C LEU A 46 -26.46 28.27 -5.99
N GLN A 47 -27.25 28.18 -7.06
CA GLN A 47 -28.67 28.49 -7.02
C GLN A 47 -29.52 27.56 -6.13
N TYR A 48 -29.04 26.35 -5.85
CA TYR A 48 -29.71 25.35 -4.99
C TYR A 48 -29.21 25.37 -3.55
N HIS A 49 -28.18 26.15 -3.24
CA HIS A 49 -27.57 26.20 -1.89
C HIS A 49 -28.56 26.62 -0.79
N THR A 50 -29.53 27.46 -1.12
CA THR A 50 -30.56 27.89 -0.14
C THR A 50 -31.53 26.74 0.15
N ILE A 51 -31.94 25.99 -0.90
CA ILE A 51 -32.82 24.82 -0.77
C ILE A 51 -32.08 23.74 0.02
N PHE A 52 -30.82 23.43 -0.34
CA PHE A 52 -29.96 22.47 0.41
C PHE A 52 -29.90 22.81 1.89
N SER A 53 -29.59 24.08 2.25
CA SER A 53 -29.50 24.51 3.65
C SER A 53 -30.85 24.41 4.40
N GLN A 54 -31.99 24.51 3.73
CA GLN A 54 -33.30 24.29 4.37
C GLN A 54 -33.58 22.80 4.58
N ILE A 55 -33.19 21.94 3.64
CA ILE A 55 -33.29 20.47 3.80
C ILE A 55 -32.39 20.03 4.96
N GLU A 56 -31.13 20.48 5.01
CA GLU A 56 -30.17 20.21 6.06
C GLU A 56 -30.69 20.63 7.44
N LYS A 57 -31.25 21.84 7.56
CA LYS A 57 -31.83 22.34 8.79
C LYS A 57 -33.05 21.54 9.25
N HIS A 58 -33.88 21.10 8.30
CA HIS A 58 -35.05 20.26 8.58
C HIS A 58 -34.61 18.89 9.05
N SER A 59 -33.69 18.25 8.31
CA SER A 59 -33.20 16.90 8.62
C SER A 59 -32.48 16.83 9.96
N SER A 60 -31.65 17.83 10.29
CA SER A 60 -30.98 17.94 11.59
C SER A 60 -31.95 18.11 12.75
N LYS A 61 -33.11 18.79 12.55
CA LYS A 61 -34.09 19.05 13.59
C LYS A 61 -35.07 17.88 13.81
N TYR A 62 -35.49 17.24 12.72
CA TYR A 62 -36.59 16.27 12.74
C TYR A 62 -36.14 14.84 12.45
N HIS A 63 -34.87 14.64 12.15
CA HIS A 63 -34.27 13.33 11.75
C HIS A 63 -35.00 12.63 10.58
N LYS A 64 -35.58 13.45 9.69
CA LYS A 64 -36.22 13.02 8.44
C LYS A 64 -36.07 14.10 7.38
N LEU A 65 -36.15 13.73 6.13
CA LEU A 65 -36.15 14.69 5.03
C LEU A 65 -37.47 15.48 4.98
N PRO A 66 -37.45 16.75 4.55
CA PRO A 66 -38.66 17.50 4.33
C PRO A 66 -39.41 17.01 3.09
N THR A 67 -40.71 17.17 3.08
CA THR A 67 -41.52 17.10 1.86
C THR A 67 -41.42 18.42 1.08
N PHE A 68 -41.91 18.44 -0.18
CA PHE A 68 -41.98 19.69 -0.93
C PHE A 68 -42.89 20.72 -0.23
N GLU A 69 -43.96 20.30 0.40
CA GLU A 69 -44.85 21.16 1.19
C GLU A 69 -44.15 21.76 2.40
N ASP A 70 -43.32 20.95 3.11
CA ASP A 70 -42.52 21.45 4.24
C ASP A 70 -41.53 22.53 3.80
N LEU A 71 -40.91 22.36 2.62
CA LEU A 71 -39.98 23.35 2.07
C LEU A 71 -40.66 24.60 1.62
N GLU A 72 -41.86 24.51 0.99
CA GLU A 72 -42.67 25.64 0.56
C GLU A 72 -43.08 26.52 1.73
N LEU A 73 -43.49 25.91 2.85
CA LEU A 73 -43.86 26.63 4.08
C LEU A 73 -42.68 27.39 4.72
N ASN A 74 -41.44 26.90 4.53
CA ASN A 74 -40.25 27.48 5.15
C ASN A 74 -39.49 28.47 4.25
N LEU A 75 -39.72 28.46 2.94
CA LEU A 75 -39.13 29.38 1.98
C LEU A 75 -40.01 30.60 1.79
N ARG A 76 -39.47 31.82 1.99
CA ARG A 76 -40.19 33.07 1.87
C ARG A 76 -39.86 33.86 0.61
N ASP A 77 -38.77 33.53 -0.03
CA ASP A 77 -38.27 34.22 -1.21
C ASP A 77 -38.88 33.64 -2.48
N SER A 78 -39.51 34.48 -3.30
CA SER A 78 -40.19 34.04 -4.53
C SER A 78 -39.25 33.40 -5.54
N ALA A 79 -38.01 33.88 -5.64
CA ALA A 79 -37.04 33.35 -6.58
C ALA A 79 -36.54 31.93 -6.19
N THR A 80 -36.50 31.63 -4.87
CA THR A 80 -36.16 30.29 -4.37
C THR A 80 -37.36 29.34 -4.49
N LEU A 81 -38.59 29.84 -4.32
CA LEU A 81 -39.81 29.05 -4.58
C LEU A 81 -39.96 28.66 -6.05
N GLU A 82 -39.67 29.55 -7.00
CA GLU A 82 -39.63 29.18 -8.42
C GLU A 82 -38.66 28.05 -8.73
N LYS A 83 -37.48 28.04 -8.09
CA LYS A 83 -36.52 26.98 -8.23
C LYS A 83 -37.03 25.67 -7.60
N LEU A 84 -37.71 25.74 -6.46
CA LEU A 84 -38.31 24.55 -5.83
C LEU A 84 -39.38 23.93 -6.75
N TYR A 85 -40.23 24.76 -7.36
CA TYR A 85 -41.22 24.28 -8.31
C TYR A 85 -40.58 23.72 -9.58
N ALA A 86 -39.47 24.31 -10.03
CA ALA A 86 -38.70 23.76 -11.15
C ALA A 86 -38.15 22.36 -10.83
N ILE A 87 -37.61 22.15 -9.60
CA ILE A 87 -37.15 20.84 -9.13
C ILE A 87 -38.31 19.83 -9.11
N GLN A 88 -39.45 20.25 -8.59
CA GLN A 88 -40.67 19.40 -8.53
C GLN A 88 -41.17 18.99 -9.91
N GLY A 89 -41.03 19.86 -10.93
CA GLY A 89 -41.45 19.62 -12.31
C GLY A 89 -40.53 18.75 -13.17
N VAL A 90 -39.30 18.44 -12.72
CA VAL A 90 -38.33 17.65 -13.49
C VAL A 90 -38.84 16.21 -13.62
N GLU A 91 -38.82 15.63 -14.82
CA GLU A 91 -39.06 14.21 -15.03
C GLU A 91 -37.73 13.46 -14.79
N VAL A 92 -37.73 12.45 -13.90
CA VAL A 92 -36.54 11.70 -13.51
C VAL A 92 -36.83 10.22 -13.45
N GLU A 93 -36.09 9.45 -14.21
CA GLU A 93 -36.13 7.98 -14.21
C GLU A 93 -34.88 7.38 -13.53
N ALA A 94 -33.80 8.18 -13.37
CA ALA A 94 -32.52 7.74 -12.84
C ALA A 94 -32.55 7.63 -11.31
N ASP A 95 -31.77 6.68 -10.79
CA ASP A 95 -31.57 6.46 -9.36
C ASP A 95 -30.82 7.65 -8.71
N ALA A 96 -31.18 8.00 -7.47
CA ALA A 96 -30.59 9.12 -6.77
C ALA A 96 -29.07 8.94 -6.53
N TYR A 97 -28.63 7.73 -6.22
CA TYR A 97 -27.22 7.43 -6.02
C TYR A 97 -26.41 7.62 -7.31
N MET A 98 -26.93 7.16 -8.45
CA MET A 98 -26.30 7.35 -9.76
C MET A 98 -26.18 8.84 -10.11
N LEU A 99 -27.22 9.63 -9.83
CA LEU A 99 -27.21 11.09 -10.05
C LEU A 99 -26.16 11.78 -9.18
N LEU A 100 -26.02 11.34 -7.92
CA LEU A 100 -24.98 11.84 -7.03
C LEU A 100 -23.58 11.56 -7.55
N GLU A 101 -23.31 10.35 -8.03
CA GLU A 101 -22.01 9.98 -8.61
C GLU A 101 -21.66 10.84 -9.83
N TYR A 102 -22.61 11.12 -10.71
CA TYR A 102 -22.40 12.04 -11.83
C TYR A 102 -22.06 13.46 -11.35
N LEU A 103 -22.75 13.99 -10.33
CA LEU A 103 -22.48 15.31 -9.79
C LEU A 103 -21.11 15.36 -9.08
N LYS A 104 -20.71 14.33 -8.35
CA LYS A 104 -19.38 14.21 -7.76
C LYS A 104 -18.29 14.25 -8.85
N ASN A 105 -18.45 13.48 -9.92
CA ASN A 105 -17.52 13.45 -11.02
C ASN A 105 -17.39 14.82 -11.70
N GLU A 106 -18.52 15.49 -11.94
CA GLU A 106 -18.53 16.84 -12.53
C GLU A 106 -17.88 17.89 -11.61
N PHE A 107 -18.16 17.81 -10.32
CA PHE A 107 -17.51 18.66 -9.31
C PHE A 107 -15.99 18.42 -9.30
N THR A 108 -15.56 17.18 -9.27
CA THR A 108 -14.14 16.82 -9.28
C THR A 108 -13.42 17.36 -10.52
N GLN A 109 -13.99 17.16 -11.71
CA GLN A 109 -13.42 17.68 -12.95
C GLN A 109 -13.31 19.21 -12.92
N ARG A 110 -14.31 19.89 -12.39
CA ARG A 110 -14.30 21.35 -12.25
C ARG A 110 -13.23 21.85 -11.28
N GLU A 111 -13.06 21.17 -10.14
CA GLU A 111 -12.02 21.51 -9.16
C GLU A 111 -10.61 21.26 -9.73
N ILE A 112 -10.40 20.16 -10.45
CA ILE A 112 -9.14 19.86 -11.15
C ILE A 112 -8.83 20.99 -12.14
N LEU A 113 -9.74 21.30 -13.05
CA LEU A 113 -9.54 22.32 -14.08
C LEU A 113 -9.28 23.71 -13.47
N GLY A 114 -10.09 24.10 -12.47
CA GLY A 114 -9.93 25.41 -11.82
C GLY A 114 -8.63 25.53 -11.00
N SER A 115 -8.16 24.44 -10.40
CA SER A 115 -6.89 24.43 -9.67
C SER A 115 -5.69 24.47 -10.62
N LEU A 116 -5.74 23.73 -11.73
CA LEU A 116 -4.69 23.73 -12.76
C LEU A 116 -4.62 25.08 -13.49
N GLU A 117 -5.77 25.71 -13.79
CA GLU A 117 -5.82 27.03 -14.42
C GLU A 117 -5.15 28.08 -13.52
N LYS A 118 -5.48 28.10 -12.24
CA LYS A 118 -4.83 28.99 -11.26
C LYS A 118 -3.33 28.74 -11.13
N TYR A 119 -2.93 27.47 -11.14
CA TYR A 119 -1.52 27.10 -11.08
C TYR A 119 -0.75 27.61 -12.31
N VAL A 120 -1.28 27.38 -13.50
CA VAL A 120 -0.66 27.82 -14.75
C VAL A 120 -0.56 29.37 -14.83
N GLU A 121 -1.59 30.08 -14.37
CA GLU A 121 -1.61 31.55 -14.41
C GLU A 121 -0.65 32.18 -13.39
N ASN A 122 -0.50 31.60 -12.19
CA ASN A 122 0.15 32.28 -11.09
C ASN A 122 1.55 31.75 -10.72
N SER A 123 1.84 30.49 -11.00
CA SER A 123 2.99 29.80 -10.40
C SER A 123 3.96 29.21 -11.41
N VAL A 124 3.48 28.55 -12.45
CA VAL A 124 4.33 27.74 -13.36
C VAL A 124 5.50 28.47 -14.01
N SER A 125 5.38 29.78 -14.21
CA SER A 125 6.42 30.61 -14.84
C SER A 125 7.55 31.04 -13.88
N PHE A 126 7.38 30.84 -12.57
CA PHE A 126 8.26 31.34 -11.53
C PHE A 126 8.89 30.24 -10.68
N GLU A 127 8.40 29.01 -10.81
CA GLU A 127 8.83 27.85 -10.04
C GLU A 127 9.83 27.00 -10.82
N ASP A 128 10.77 26.38 -10.12
CA ASP A 128 11.60 25.32 -10.70
C ASP A 128 10.83 24.01 -10.84
N ALA A 129 11.47 22.99 -11.43
CA ALA A 129 10.79 21.71 -11.68
C ALA A 129 10.39 20.96 -10.39
N GLU A 130 11.16 21.09 -9.29
CA GLU A 130 10.85 20.46 -8.02
C GLU A 130 9.71 21.17 -7.32
N GLU A 131 9.71 22.48 -7.30
CA GLU A 131 8.63 23.31 -6.75
C GLU A 131 7.32 23.08 -7.51
N SER A 132 7.37 22.99 -8.83
CA SER A 132 6.22 22.70 -9.68
C SER A 132 5.60 21.35 -9.39
N VAL A 133 6.39 20.30 -9.22
CA VAL A 133 5.89 18.95 -8.88
C VAL A 133 5.29 18.94 -7.48
N ALA A 134 5.92 19.61 -6.52
CA ALA A 134 5.39 19.71 -5.15
C ALA A 134 4.04 20.44 -5.11
N HIS A 135 3.89 21.51 -5.87
CA HIS A 135 2.66 22.28 -5.97
C HIS A 135 1.53 21.47 -6.62
N LEU A 136 1.82 20.77 -7.73
CA LEU A 136 0.84 19.87 -8.36
C LEU A 136 0.39 18.75 -7.40
N HIS A 137 1.30 18.20 -6.62
CA HIS A 137 0.96 17.20 -5.62
C HIS A 137 0.04 17.77 -4.51
N GLN A 138 0.30 19.02 -4.07
CA GLN A 138 -0.58 19.68 -3.11
C GLN A 138 -1.99 19.93 -3.70
N ILE A 139 -2.10 20.29 -4.98
CA ILE A 139 -3.38 20.43 -5.67
C ILE A 139 -4.17 19.11 -5.65
N VAL A 140 -3.50 17.98 -5.87
CA VAL A 140 -4.15 16.65 -5.82
C VAL A 140 -4.69 16.37 -4.41
N LEU A 141 -3.87 16.59 -3.38
CA LEU A 141 -4.29 16.40 -1.98
C LEU A 141 -5.48 17.29 -1.60
N ASP A 142 -5.44 18.56 -2.02
CA ASP A 142 -6.53 19.52 -1.75
C ASP A 142 -7.83 19.11 -2.45
N ILE A 143 -7.76 18.45 -3.60
CA ILE A 143 -8.92 17.93 -4.33
C ILE A 143 -9.44 16.65 -3.65
N GLU A 144 -8.56 15.73 -3.25
CA GLU A 144 -8.93 14.52 -2.51
C GLU A 144 -9.68 14.86 -1.21
N ASP A 145 -9.21 15.88 -0.47
CA ASP A 145 -9.88 16.37 0.75
C ASP A 145 -11.26 16.97 0.47
N LYS A 146 -11.44 17.62 -0.69
CA LYS A 146 -12.72 18.23 -1.09
C LYS A 146 -13.72 17.23 -1.62
N VAL A 147 -13.25 16.21 -2.31
CA VAL A 147 -14.06 15.22 -3.02
C VAL A 147 -14.25 14.02 -2.15
N ASP A 148 -14.72 13.93 -1.06
CA ASP A 148 -14.94 12.72 -0.26
C ASP A 148 -15.18 11.44 -1.11
N LEU A 149 -14.10 10.83 -1.54
CA LEU A 149 -14.10 9.58 -2.29
C LEU A 149 -14.34 8.40 -1.31
N GLN A 150 -15.40 8.48 -0.52
CA GLN A 150 -15.75 7.40 0.38
C GLN A 150 -16.04 6.15 -0.44
N LYS A 151 -15.26 5.11 -0.19
CA LYS A 151 -15.65 3.76 -0.57
C LYS A 151 -16.97 3.45 0.14
N PRO A 152 -17.92 2.79 -0.52
CA PRO A 152 -19.19 2.42 0.12
C PRO A 152 -18.88 1.70 1.44
N GLU A 153 -19.50 2.14 2.54
CA GLU A 153 -19.38 1.45 3.83
C GLU A 153 -19.81 0.00 3.63
N GLU A 154 -18.89 -0.91 3.86
CA GLU A 154 -19.22 -2.34 3.88
C GLU A 154 -20.12 -2.58 5.10
N SER A 155 -21.40 -2.80 4.85
CA SER A 155 -22.34 -3.14 5.92
C SER A 155 -21.90 -4.43 6.58
N MET A 156 -21.69 -4.42 7.90
CA MET A 156 -21.32 -5.59 8.69
C MET A 156 -22.24 -6.82 8.43
N GLN A 157 -23.48 -6.59 8.03
CA GLN A 157 -24.44 -7.66 7.68
C GLN A 157 -24.14 -8.35 6.35
N ARG A 158 -23.31 -7.76 5.49
CA ARG A 158 -22.94 -8.28 4.16
C ARG A 158 -21.55 -8.89 4.12
N ILE A 159 -20.76 -8.71 5.19
CA ILE A 159 -19.42 -9.25 5.29
C ILE A 159 -19.51 -10.72 5.72
N SER A 160 -18.78 -11.60 5.04
CA SER A 160 -18.63 -12.99 5.45
C SER A 160 -17.95 -13.06 6.82
N LEU A 161 -18.43 -13.93 7.71
CA LEU A 161 -17.80 -14.14 9.03
C LEU A 161 -16.39 -14.76 8.91
N PHE A 162 -16.18 -15.54 7.85
CA PHE A 162 -14.91 -16.24 7.61
C PHE A 162 -14.32 -15.78 6.27
N ASP A 163 -12.99 -15.64 6.24
CA ASP A 163 -12.25 -15.40 5.01
C ASP A 163 -12.41 -16.61 4.06
N SER A 164 -12.42 -16.35 2.76
CA SER A 164 -12.41 -17.41 1.76
C SER A 164 -11.03 -18.11 1.74
N ASP A 165 -10.97 -19.34 1.21
CA ASP A 165 -9.67 -20.03 1.00
C ASP A 165 -8.73 -19.21 0.10
N GLU A 166 -9.29 -18.44 -0.84
CA GLU A 166 -8.52 -17.53 -1.70
C GLU A 166 -7.92 -16.37 -0.89
N ASP A 167 -8.66 -15.82 0.08
CA ASP A 167 -8.18 -14.75 0.94
C ASP A 167 -7.14 -15.26 1.93
N LEU A 168 -7.35 -16.42 2.53
CA LEU A 168 -6.37 -17.08 3.39
C LEU A 168 -5.06 -17.37 2.64
N ALA A 169 -5.13 -17.74 1.37
CA ALA A 169 -3.94 -17.96 0.53
C ALA A 169 -3.11 -16.70 0.28
N LYS A 170 -3.69 -15.50 0.49
CA LYS A 170 -2.99 -14.21 0.34
C LYS A 170 -2.15 -13.84 1.55
N PHE A 171 -2.38 -14.44 2.72
CA PHE A 171 -1.62 -14.14 3.93
C PHE A 171 -0.14 -14.45 3.77
N ILE A 172 0.70 -13.64 4.40
CA ILE A 172 2.15 -13.60 4.20
C ILE A 172 2.87 -14.23 5.40
N PRO A 173 3.50 -15.42 5.25
CA PRO A 173 4.44 -15.94 6.23
C PRO A 173 5.78 -15.18 6.12
N LEU A 174 6.52 -15.00 7.20
CA LEU A 174 7.86 -14.40 7.15
C LEU A 174 8.92 -15.40 6.63
N GLY A 175 8.68 -16.71 6.77
CA GLY A 175 9.61 -17.76 6.41
C GLY A 175 10.84 -17.82 7.32
N LEU A 176 10.77 -17.21 8.51
CA LEU A 176 11.88 -17.17 9.47
C LEU A 176 11.79 -18.27 10.52
N ASN A 177 10.58 -18.70 10.88
CA ASN A 177 10.34 -19.75 11.86
C ASN A 177 9.04 -20.49 11.48
N ALA A 178 9.11 -21.79 11.28
CA ALA A 178 8.00 -22.61 10.78
C ALA A 178 6.82 -22.65 11.76
N ASP A 179 7.07 -22.79 13.06
CA ASP A 179 6.02 -22.86 14.09
C ASP A 179 5.30 -21.49 14.18
N PHE A 180 6.07 -20.39 14.08
CA PHE A 180 5.48 -19.06 14.05
C PHE A 180 4.58 -18.87 12.83
N ASP A 181 5.08 -19.20 11.63
CA ASP A 181 4.34 -19.05 10.38
C ASP A 181 3.15 -20.01 10.26
N PHE A 182 3.18 -21.15 10.95
CA PHE A 182 2.03 -22.05 11.07
C PHE A 182 0.90 -21.41 11.89
N ASP A 183 1.26 -20.77 12.99
CA ASP A 183 0.32 -20.17 13.93
C ASP A 183 -0.19 -18.80 13.48
N TYR A 184 0.61 -18.02 12.74
CA TYR A 184 0.31 -16.64 12.39
C TYR A 184 0.95 -16.21 11.07
N ASN A 185 0.13 -15.65 10.19
CA ASN A 185 0.55 -15.02 8.96
C ASN A 185 0.03 -13.58 8.90
N PHE A 186 0.75 -12.71 8.22
CA PHE A 186 0.39 -11.30 8.08
C PHE A 186 -0.61 -11.10 6.95
N SER A 187 -1.55 -10.16 7.17
CA SER A 187 -2.46 -9.72 6.11
C SER A 187 -1.70 -8.99 5.00
N PRO A 188 -2.13 -9.12 3.74
CA PRO A 188 -1.55 -8.35 2.64
C PRO A 188 -1.68 -6.82 2.82
N THR A 189 -2.43 -6.34 3.80
CA THR A 189 -2.56 -4.91 4.10
C THR A 189 -1.75 -4.46 5.32
N ASP A 190 -0.94 -5.34 5.92
CA ASP A 190 -0.25 -5.05 7.18
C ASP A 190 1.04 -4.24 6.97
N LEU A 191 1.30 -3.35 7.94
CA LEU A 191 2.61 -2.74 8.16
C LEU A 191 3.32 -3.46 9.31
N VAL A 192 4.44 -4.10 9.01
CA VAL A 192 5.26 -4.85 9.96
C VAL A 192 6.57 -4.11 10.20
N LEU A 193 6.87 -3.76 11.43
CA LEU A 193 8.09 -3.05 11.79
C LEU A 193 9.08 -3.98 12.53
N ILE A 194 10.36 -3.89 12.15
CA ILE A 194 11.43 -4.70 12.73
C ILE A 194 12.47 -3.80 13.39
N GLY A 195 12.38 -3.69 14.71
CA GLY A 195 13.28 -2.90 15.53
C GLY A 195 14.60 -3.59 15.82
N GLY A 196 15.68 -2.82 15.93
CA GLY A 196 16.94 -3.36 16.37
C GLY A 196 18.03 -2.29 16.47
N ARG A 197 19.03 -2.55 17.31
CA ARG A 197 20.22 -1.70 17.42
C ARG A 197 21.01 -1.68 16.12
N ARG A 198 21.93 -0.74 15.99
CA ARG A 198 22.87 -0.72 14.86
C ARG A 198 23.68 -2.03 14.84
N GLY A 199 23.77 -2.69 13.70
CA GLY A 199 24.47 -3.98 13.56
C GLY A 199 23.69 -5.21 14.00
N ALA A 200 22.47 -5.07 14.53
CA ALA A 200 21.66 -6.21 15.01
C ALA A 200 21.10 -7.14 13.91
N GLY A 201 21.34 -6.86 12.64
CA GLY A 201 20.92 -7.74 11.55
C GLY A 201 19.60 -7.37 10.87
N LYS A 202 19.06 -6.15 11.10
CA LYS A 202 17.77 -5.70 10.50
C LYS A 202 17.68 -5.90 8.99
N SER A 203 18.64 -5.37 8.23
CA SER A 203 18.69 -5.51 6.77
C SER A 203 18.92 -6.97 6.32
N ILE A 204 19.57 -7.78 7.15
CA ILE A 204 19.73 -9.22 6.91
C ILE A 204 18.37 -9.91 7.07
N THR A 205 17.61 -9.57 8.09
CA THR A 205 16.26 -10.07 8.31
C THR A 205 15.35 -9.72 7.13
N CYS A 206 15.34 -8.45 6.70
CA CYS A 206 14.58 -8.04 5.51
C CYS A 206 14.97 -8.81 4.25
N ALA A 207 16.27 -9.05 4.03
CA ALA A 207 16.73 -9.83 2.88
C ALA A 207 16.29 -11.31 2.94
N ASN A 208 16.25 -11.91 4.14
CA ASN A 208 15.71 -13.26 4.33
C ASN A 208 14.22 -13.31 4.03
N ILE A 209 13.44 -12.37 4.55
CA ILE A 209 12.00 -12.29 4.27
C ILE A 209 11.75 -12.12 2.76
N ALA A 210 12.46 -11.19 2.10
CA ALA A 210 12.35 -10.98 0.66
C ALA A 210 12.60 -12.28 -0.13
N HIS A 211 13.67 -12.99 0.23
CA HIS A 211 14.00 -14.27 -0.39
C HIS A 211 12.94 -15.35 -0.13
N ASN A 212 12.45 -15.48 1.10
CA ASN A 212 11.47 -16.47 1.48
C ASN A 212 10.13 -16.26 0.75
N ILE A 213 9.66 -15.02 0.68
CA ILE A 213 8.45 -14.64 -0.06
C ILE A 213 8.62 -14.91 -1.55
N TRP A 214 9.74 -14.49 -2.14
CA TRP A 214 10.03 -14.80 -3.54
C TRP A 214 10.07 -16.32 -3.80
N LYS A 215 10.72 -17.09 -2.93
CA LYS A 215 10.78 -18.54 -3.05
C LYS A 215 9.41 -19.22 -2.93
N SER A 216 8.47 -18.62 -2.20
CA SER A 216 7.07 -19.10 -2.11
C SER A 216 6.23 -18.84 -3.36
N GLY A 217 6.80 -18.30 -4.44
CA GLY A 217 6.10 -18.00 -5.70
C GLY A 217 5.50 -16.62 -5.78
N ARG A 218 5.83 -15.70 -4.84
CA ARG A 218 5.32 -14.32 -4.79
C ARG A 218 6.41 -13.31 -5.14
N SER A 219 6.01 -12.08 -5.40
CA SER A 219 6.96 -10.99 -5.68
C SER A 219 7.43 -10.31 -4.39
N ALA A 220 8.68 -9.84 -4.39
CA ALA A 220 9.26 -9.01 -3.35
C ALA A 220 9.94 -7.78 -3.95
N LEU A 221 9.54 -6.59 -3.49
CA LEU A 221 10.12 -5.32 -3.89
C LEU A 221 10.91 -4.74 -2.71
N TYR A 222 12.22 -4.58 -2.87
CA TYR A 222 13.12 -4.16 -1.81
C TYR A 222 13.71 -2.78 -2.10
N PHE A 223 13.28 -1.78 -1.35
CA PHE A 223 13.91 -0.45 -1.35
C PHE A 223 15.05 -0.41 -0.32
N THR A 224 16.22 0.03 -0.74
CA THR A 224 17.39 0.21 0.13
C THR A 224 17.94 1.64 0.03
N ILE A 225 18.18 2.27 1.16
CA ILE A 225 18.67 3.65 1.26
C ILE A 225 20.18 3.68 1.51
N GLU A 226 20.67 2.85 2.43
CA GLU A 226 22.10 2.85 2.83
C GLU A 226 22.97 1.96 1.94
N MET A 227 22.42 0.87 1.44
CA MET A 227 23.21 -0.15 0.76
C MET A 227 22.92 -0.19 -0.74
N PRO A 228 23.95 -0.07 -1.60
CA PRO A 228 23.77 -0.27 -3.04
C PRO A 228 23.13 -1.60 -3.38
N SER A 229 22.28 -1.65 -4.42
CA SER A 229 21.52 -2.84 -4.83
C SER A 229 22.42 -4.08 -4.98
N ARG A 230 23.65 -3.92 -5.50
CA ARG A 230 24.61 -5.04 -5.65
C ARG A 230 24.94 -5.69 -4.32
N GLN A 231 25.04 -4.92 -3.21
CA GLN A 231 25.33 -5.49 -1.89
C GLN A 231 24.13 -6.28 -1.34
N ILE A 232 22.92 -5.80 -1.57
CA ILE A 232 21.71 -6.55 -1.23
C ILE A 232 21.61 -7.82 -2.06
N LEU A 233 21.88 -7.76 -3.36
CA LEU A 233 21.89 -8.94 -4.24
C LEU A 233 22.94 -10.00 -3.80
N HIS A 234 24.13 -9.59 -3.35
CA HIS A 234 25.12 -10.52 -2.79
C HIS A 234 24.59 -11.21 -1.52
N ARG A 235 23.89 -10.48 -0.63
CA ARG A 235 23.24 -11.06 0.55
C ARG A 235 22.16 -12.05 0.16
N LEU A 236 21.27 -11.67 -0.77
CA LEU A 236 20.20 -12.55 -1.28
C LEU A 236 20.78 -13.81 -1.90
N CYS A 237 21.87 -13.69 -2.68
CA CYS A 237 22.58 -14.83 -3.23
C CYS A 237 23.10 -15.76 -2.14
N SER A 238 23.77 -15.22 -1.12
CA SER A 238 24.30 -16.02 -0.01
C SER A 238 23.20 -16.69 0.80
N ILE A 239 22.11 -15.99 1.08
CA ILE A 239 20.92 -16.50 1.76
C ILE A 239 20.28 -17.64 0.97
N ALA A 240 20.14 -17.47 -0.34
CA ALA A 240 19.48 -18.42 -1.22
C ALA A 240 20.28 -19.71 -1.41
N THR A 241 21.59 -19.57 -1.59
CA THR A 241 22.49 -20.68 -1.95
C THR A 241 23.16 -21.33 -0.75
N GLY A 242 23.17 -20.69 0.41
CA GLY A 242 23.96 -21.13 1.58
C GLY A 242 25.46 -20.86 1.48
N VAL A 243 25.93 -20.26 0.38
CA VAL A 243 27.33 -19.93 0.16
C VAL A 243 27.76 -18.77 1.07
N ASP A 244 28.97 -18.83 1.57
CA ASP A 244 29.56 -17.77 2.42
C ASP A 244 29.50 -16.39 1.73
N SER A 245 29.02 -15.40 2.44
CA SER A 245 28.80 -14.03 1.91
C SER A 245 30.08 -13.33 1.48
N THR A 246 31.20 -13.63 2.13
CA THR A 246 32.52 -13.11 1.75
C THR A 246 33.01 -13.74 0.45
N LYS A 247 32.79 -15.05 0.26
CA LYS A 247 33.11 -15.73 -0.98
C LYS A 247 32.31 -15.20 -2.16
N VAL A 248 30.99 -14.99 -1.98
CA VAL A 248 30.12 -14.38 -3.01
C VAL A 248 30.65 -12.99 -3.39
N LYS A 249 30.92 -12.14 -2.39
CA LYS A 249 31.43 -10.78 -2.59
C LYS A 249 32.78 -10.75 -3.32
N THR A 250 33.69 -11.68 -3.01
CA THR A 250 35.06 -11.72 -3.55
C THR A 250 35.18 -12.60 -4.81
N LYS A 251 34.08 -13.23 -5.27
CA LYS A 251 34.08 -14.23 -6.36
C LYS A 251 35.02 -15.44 -6.10
N ASN A 252 35.35 -15.71 -4.86
CA ASN A 252 36.22 -16.84 -4.49
C ASN A 252 35.38 -18.10 -4.22
N LEU A 253 34.78 -18.63 -5.28
CA LEU A 253 33.83 -19.73 -5.24
C LEU A 253 34.46 -21.02 -5.80
N SER A 254 34.17 -22.14 -5.17
CA SER A 254 34.42 -23.47 -5.72
C SER A 254 33.50 -23.75 -6.91
N VAL A 255 33.81 -24.76 -7.69
CA VAL A 255 32.98 -25.18 -8.84
C VAL A 255 31.54 -25.49 -8.41
N VAL A 256 31.34 -26.13 -7.28
CA VAL A 256 30.00 -26.43 -6.74
C VAL A 256 29.26 -25.15 -6.36
N GLU A 257 29.93 -24.22 -5.65
CA GLU A 257 29.33 -22.93 -5.26
C GLU A 257 28.95 -22.07 -6.48
N TRP A 258 29.76 -22.10 -7.56
CA TRP A 258 29.41 -21.45 -8.83
C TRP A 258 28.12 -22.02 -9.43
N PHE A 259 27.90 -23.34 -9.37
CA PHE A 259 26.64 -23.92 -9.84
C PHE A 259 25.45 -23.52 -8.99
N GLN A 260 25.60 -23.51 -7.68
CA GLN A 260 24.54 -23.05 -6.78
C GLN A 260 24.14 -21.60 -7.06
N VAL A 261 25.13 -20.72 -7.30
CA VAL A 261 24.89 -19.32 -7.65
C VAL A 261 24.21 -19.22 -9.03
N ALA A 262 24.67 -19.97 -10.02
CA ALA A 262 24.08 -19.99 -11.36
C ALA A 262 22.64 -20.52 -11.35
N GLU A 263 22.35 -21.56 -10.59
CA GLU A 263 21.01 -22.12 -10.42
C GLU A 263 20.05 -21.09 -9.80
N TRP A 264 20.45 -20.46 -8.70
CA TRP A 264 19.64 -19.40 -8.09
C TRP A 264 19.44 -18.22 -9.04
N TRP A 265 20.47 -17.79 -9.75
CA TRP A 265 20.38 -16.66 -10.66
C TRP A 265 19.44 -16.96 -11.83
N SER A 266 19.56 -18.14 -12.43
CA SER A 266 18.73 -18.58 -13.56
C SER A 266 17.25 -18.75 -13.19
N SER A 267 16.94 -19.17 -11.96
CA SER A 267 15.56 -19.39 -11.50
C SER A 267 14.68 -18.13 -11.50
N ARG A 268 15.27 -16.95 -11.75
CA ARG A 268 14.55 -15.67 -11.85
C ARG A 268 14.02 -15.38 -13.26
N PHE A 269 14.42 -16.19 -14.26
CA PHE A 269 14.13 -15.95 -15.67
C PHE A 269 13.26 -17.06 -16.27
N VAL A 270 12.41 -16.70 -17.24
CA VAL A 270 11.50 -17.65 -17.90
C VAL A 270 12.28 -18.80 -18.55
N GLU A 271 13.37 -18.50 -19.27
CA GLU A 271 14.22 -19.50 -19.94
C GLU A 271 15.45 -19.90 -19.11
N GLY A 272 15.45 -19.57 -17.83
CA GLY A 272 16.63 -19.73 -16.97
C GLY A 272 17.17 -21.14 -16.89
N GLN A 273 16.30 -22.16 -16.87
CA GLN A 273 16.70 -23.55 -16.83
C GLN A 273 17.49 -23.97 -18.10
N ALA A 274 17.06 -23.54 -19.28
CA ALA A 274 17.76 -23.86 -20.54
C ALA A 274 19.17 -23.23 -20.56
N LYS A 275 19.28 -21.97 -20.04
CA LYS A 275 20.59 -21.32 -19.93
C LYS A 275 21.49 -21.95 -18.88
N LEU A 276 20.92 -22.47 -17.79
CA LEU A 276 21.67 -23.21 -16.79
C LEU A 276 22.30 -24.53 -17.39
N GLU A 277 21.56 -25.23 -18.22
CA GLU A 277 22.09 -26.44 -18.91
C GLU A 277 23.26 -26.08 -19.87
N GLN A 278 23.18 -24.94 -20.55
CA GLN A 278 24.31 -24.44 -21.38
C GLN A 278 25.52 -24.08 -20.49
N TYR A 279 25.29 -23.43 -19.36
CA TYR A 279 26.35 -23.09 -18.39
C TYR A 279 27.07 -24.35 -17.86
N LYS A 280 26.37 -25.45 -17.60
CA LYS A 280 26.97 -26.70 -17.17
C LYS A 280 28.03 -27.23 -18.17
N GLN A 281 27.86 -26.93 -19.47
CA GLN A 281 28.80 -27.34 -20.51
C GLN A 281 30.00 -26.39 -20.62
N HIS A 282 29.77 -25.07 -20.59
CA HIS A 282 30.81 -24.08 -20.89
C HIS A 282 31.51 -23.54 -19.63
N ARG A 283 30.84 -23.52 -18.48
CA ARG A 283 31.35 -23.12 -17.17
C ARG A 283 31.90 -21.67 -17.12
N ASP A 284 31.46 -20.79 -18.01
CA ASP A 284 31.79 -19.39 -18.03
C ASP A 284 30.62 -18.61 -17.46
N PHE A 285 30.77 -18.12 -16.20
CA PHE A 285 29.69 -17.42 -15.50
C PHE A 285 29.41 -16.00 -16.08
N ASP A 286 30.43 -15.32 -16.58
CA ASP A 286 30.25 -13.98 -17.13
C ASP A 286 29.46 -14.03 -18.45
N VAL A 287 29.73 -15.01 -19.31
CA VAL A 287 28.95 -15.32 -20.53
C VAL A 287 27.52 -15.71 -20.17
N PHE A 288 27.35 -16.65 -19.27
CA PHE A 288 26.03 -17.08 -18.77
C PHE A 288 25.21 -15.95 -18.21
N HIS A 289 25.80 -15.12 -17.34
CA HIS A 289 25.13 -13.95 -16.76
C HIS A 289 24.70 -12.93 -17.83
N HIS A 290 25.59 -12.65 -18.78
CA HIS A 290 25.31 -11.74 -19.89
C HIS A 290 24.15 -12.25 -20.76
N GLU A 291 24.17 -13.51 -21.14
CA GLU A 291 23.08 -14.11 -21.93
C GLU A 291 21.74 -14.05 -21.20
N LEU A 292 21.68 -14.45 -19.92
CA LEU A 292 20.45 -14.36 -19.14
C LEU A 292 19.89 -12.93 -19.09
N THR A 293 20.75 -11.96 -18.78
CA THR A 293 20.30 -10.58 -18.58
C THR A 293 19.97 -9.82 -19.86
N SER A 294 20.52 -10.25 -21.01
CA SER A 294 20.30 -9.58 -22.31
C SER A 294 19.25 -10.26 -23.19
N THR A 295 18.97 -11.55 -23.00
CA THR A 295 18.09 -12.30 -23.90
C THR A 295 16.88 -12.94 -23.24
N CYS A 296 16.88 -13.10 -21.91
CA CYS A 296 15.79 -13.75 -21.19
C CYS A 296 14.93 -12.74 -20.42
N GLU A 297 13.62 -12.99 -20.38
CA GLU A 297 12.69 -12.20 -19.60
C GLU A 297 12.64 -12.68 -18.14
N LEU A 298 12.46 -11.74 -17.21
CA LEU A 298 12.19 -12.07 -15.83
C LEU A 298 10.80 -12.73 -15.69
N LEU A 299 10.66 -13.59 -14.69
CA LEU A 299 9.36 -14.17 -14.35
C LEU A 299 8.35 -13.04 -14.03
N PRO A 300 7.20 -12.95 -14.73
CA PRO A 300 6.30 -11.81 -14.58
C PRO A 300 5.59 -11.76 -13.22
N THR A 301 5.29 -12.93 -12.64
CA THR A 301 4.49 -13.05 -11.41
C THR A 301 5.31 -13.31 -10.15
N GLN A 302 6.62 -13.51 -10.29
CA GLN A 302 7.54 -13.84 -9.19
C GLN A 302 8.81 -12.99 -9.31
N GLN A 303 8.69 -11.71 -9.07
CA GLN A 303 9.81 -10.76 -9.19
C GLN A 303 10.49 -10.55 -7.83
N LEU A 304 11.81 -10.46 -7.85
CA LEU A 304 12.64 -10.05 -6.72
C LEU A 304 13.46 -8.83 -7.16
N ASP A 305 12.95 -7.65 -6.88
CA ASP A 305 13.56 -6.40 -7.30
C ASP A 305 14.20 -5.67 -6.15
N VAL A 306 15.37 -5.08 -6.40
CA VAL A 306 16.10 -4.28 -5.43
C VAL A 306 16.37 -2.91 -6.01
N ILE A 307 15.79 -1.89 -5.38
CA ILE A 307 15.89 -0.48 -5.79
C ILE A 307 16.74 0.25 -4.74
N TYR A 308 17.87 0.79 -5.18
CA TYR A 308 18.71 1.67 -4.36
C TYR A 308 18.40 3.13 -4.64
N ASP A 309 18.01 3.85 -3.60
CA ASP A 309 17.81 5.28 -3.68
C ASP A 309 18.22 5.92 -2.33
N PRO A 310 19.37 6.64 -2.28
CA PRO A 310 19.84 7.29 -1.04
C PRO A 310 18.98 8.48 -0.62
N SER A 311 18.07 8.94 -1.49
CA SER A 311 17.15 10.04 -1.23
C SER A 311 15.69 9.59 -1.31
N LEU A 312 15.41 8.34 -0.99
CA LEU A 312 14.10 7.71 -1.11
C LEU A 312 12.99 8.56 -0.47
N THR A 313 11.96 8.83 -1.25
CA THR A 313 10.76 9.57 -0.83
C THR A 313 9.52 8.68 -0.92
N LEU A 314 8.45 9.06 -0.21
CA LEU A 314 7.14 8.38 -0.31
C LEU A 314 6.60 8.39 -1.75
N SER A 315 6.74 9.51 -2.46
CA SER A 315 6.34 9.62 -3.87
C SER A 315 7.09 8.65 -4.77
N ARG A 316 8.40 8.44 -4.51
CA ARG A 316 9.18 7.46 -5.27
C ARG A 316 8.73 6.03 -5.01
N ILE A 317 8.43 5.68 -3.76
CA ILE A 317 7.88 4.36 -3.39
C ILE A 317 6.56 4.15 -4.13
N ARG A 318 5.63 5.12 -4.06
CA ARG A 318 4.32 5.06 -4.75
C ARG A 318 4.49 4.86 -6.25
N ALA A 319 5.33 5.65 -6.90
CA ALA A 319 5.56 5.56 -8.35
C ALA A 319 6.12 4.19 -8.79
N GLU A 320 6.90 3.51 -7.96
CA GLU A 320 7.34 2.15 -8.26
C GLU A 320 6.25 1.10 -7.98
N LEU A 321 5.41 1.32 -6.97
CA LEU A 321 4.25 0.48 -6.70
C LEU A 321 3.22 0.55 -7.84
N ASP A 322 2.92 1.75 -8.35
CA ASP A 322 2.03 1.95 -9.49
C ASP A 322 2.47 1.17 -10.73
N LYS A 323 3.78 1.12 -11.00
CA LYS A 323 4.35 0.37 -12.13
C LYS A 323 4.26 -1.14 -11.96
N LYS A 324 4.20 -1.62 -10.72
CA LYS A 324 4.39 -3.03 -10.38
C LYS A 324 3.19 -3.67 -9.68
N VAL A 325 2.06 -2.95 -9.59
CA VAL A 325 0.87 -3.39 -8.86
C VAL A 325 0.38 -4.77 -9.33
N GLU A 326 0.36 -5.01 -10.63
CA GLU A 326 -0.03 -6.30 -11.21
C GLU A 326 1.00 -7.41 -10.92
N ALA A 327 2.29 -7.08 -10.98
CA ALA A 327 3.38 -8.03 -10.73
C ALA A 327 3.56 -8.36 -9.24
N LEU A 328 3.20 -7.42 -8.34
CA LEU A 328 3.28 -7.65 -6.90
C LEU A 328 2.30 -8.71 -6.42
N ASN A 329 1.12 -8.78 -7.00
CA ASN A 329 0.08 -9.80 -6.74
C ASN A 329 0.14 -10.37 -5.31
N THR A 330 -0.21 -9.57 -4.29
CA THR A 330 -0.12 -9.93 -2.86
C THR A 330 1.30 -10.28 -2.37
N GLY A 331 2.31 -9.66 -2.92
CA GLY A 331 3.70 -9.78 -2.48
C GLY A 331 4.05 -8.92 -1.28
N VAL A 332 5.35 -8.75 -1.07
CA VAL A 332 5.88 -7.93 0.03
C VAL A 332 6.68 -6.74 -0.50
N VAL A 333 6.53 -5.61 0.16
CA VAL A 333 7.33 -4.41 -0.06
C VAL A 333 8.22 -4.18 1.16
N LEU A 334 9.54 -4.16 0.95
CA LEU A 334 10.49 -3.91 2.02
C LEU A 334 11.11 -2.52 1.84
N VAL A 335 11.12 -1.74 2.91
CA VAL A 335 11.67 -0.38 2.92
C VAL A 335 12.76 -0.28 3.98
N ASP A 336 14.01 -0.40 3.59
CA ASP A 336 15.17 -0.47 4.48
C ASP A 336 15.94 0.86 4.49
N TYR A 337 15.64 1.75 5.46
CA TYR A 337 14.76 1.63 6.62
C TYR A 337 13.91 2.92 6.81
N ILE A 338 12.79 2.79 7.52
CA ILE A 338 11.76 3.82 7.67
C ILE A 338 12.29 5.18 8.15
N ASN A 339 13.26 5.20 9.07
CA ASN A 339 13.78 6.44 9.64
C ASN A 339 14.53 7.35 8.65
N GLN A 340 14.85 6.89 7.44
CA GLN A 340 15.53 7.68 6.41
C GLN A 340 14.63 8.01 5.22
N VAL A 341 13.43 7.46 5.15
CA VAL A 341 12.46 7.83 4.11
C VAL A 341 12.03 9.27 4.33
N LYS A 342 12.07 10.06 3.27
CA LYS A 342 11.63 11.45 3.27
C LYS A 342 10.19 11.55 2.81
N ARG A 343 9.43 12.47 3.41
CA ARG A 343 8.07 12.77 2.97
C ARG A 343 8.09 13.42 1.58
N ASN A 344 8.94 14.44 1.40
CA ASN A 344 9.11 15.17 0.15
C ASN A 344 10.61 15.37 -0.14
N SER A 345 10.94 15.64 -1.41
CA SER A 345 12.30 15.98 -1.85
C SER A 345 12.83 17.30 -1.29
N ILE A 346 11.97 18.15 -0.74
CA ILE A 346 12.34 19.48 -0.21
C ILE A 346 12.94 19.30 1.20
N PRO A 347 14.20 19.74 1.42
CA PRO A 347 14.81 19.64 2.74
C PRO A 347 14.04 20.49 3.75
N SER A 348 13.69 19.91 4.88
CA SER A 348 13.16 20.68 6.02
C SER A 348 14.13 21.80 6.37
N ARG A 349 13.65 23.03 6.44
CA ARG A 349 14.46 24.24 6.74
C ARG A 349 15.21 24.18 8.06
N SER A 350 14.89 23.25 8.95
CA SER A 350 15.45 23.17 10.30
C SER A 350 16.68 22.27 10.44
N GLY A 351 17.00 21.40 9.49
CA GLY A 351 18.10 20.45 9.60
C GLY A 351 18.01 19.51 10.83
N GLN A 352 16.95 19.59 11.61
CA GLN A 352 16.65 18.71 12.73
C GLN A 352 15.77 17.57 12.27
N PHE A 353 16.07 16.36 12.74
CA PHE A 353 15.20 15.20 12.61
C PHE A 353 13.83 15.52 13.20
N ASP A 354 12.83 15.67 12.35
CA ASP A 354 11.46 15.89 12.78
C ASP A 354 10.80 14.53 13.06
N TRP A 355 10.56 14.25 14.35
CA TRP A 355 9.86 13.04 14.78
C TRP A 355 8.44 12.94 14.23
N THR A 356 7.80 14.08 13.95
CA THR A 356 6.47 14.16 13.34
C THR A 356 6.50 13.59 11.92
N GLU A 357 7.51 13.94 11.14
CA GLU A 357 7.72 13.41 9.79
C GLU A 357 7.79 11.88 9.76
N GLN A 358 8.46 11.27 10.74
CA GLN A 358 8.58 9.81 10.80
C GLN A 358 7.25 9.11 11.14
N ILE A 359 6.41 9.73 11.98
CA ILE A 359 5.05 9.24 12.24
C ILE A 359 4.21 9.29 10.97
N GLU A 360 4.30 10.38 10.22
CA GLU A 360 3.59 10.53 8.95
C GLU A 360 4.09 9.55 7.89
N VAL A 361 5.39 9.31 7.79
CA VAL A 361 5.94 8.26 6.93
C VAL A 361 5.38 6.89 7.30
N SER A 362 5.31 6.55 8.58
CA SER A 362 4.74 5.29 9.04
C SER A 362 3.27 5.15 8.65
N LYS A 363 2.46 6.21 8.84
CA LYS A 363 1.06 6.25 8.41
C LYS A 363 0.91 6.11 6.90
N ALA A 364 1.75 6.80 6.13
CA ALA A 364 1.74 6.74 4.67
C ALA A 364 2.10 5.33 4.17
N LEU A 365 3.09 4.66 4.76
CA LEU A 365 3.44 3.28 4.41
C LEU A 365 2.30 2.31 4.74
N LYS A 366 1.59 2.51 5.87
CA LYS A 366 0.37 1.74 6.18
C LYS A 366 -0.72 2.00 5.15
N GLY A 367 -0.95 3.25 4.75
CA GLY A 367 -1.89 3.60 3.69
C GLY A 367 -1.55 2.92 2.36
N MET A 368 -0.27 2.92 1.97
CA MET A 368 0.19 2.20 0.78
C MET A 368 -0.04 0.68 0.88
N ALA A 369 0.21 0.07 2.04
CA ALA A 369 -0.07 -1.35 2.25
C ALA A 369 -1.54 -1.68 1.96
N GLN A 370 -2.46 -0.84 2.42
CA GLN A 370 -3.90 -0.99 2.20
C GLN A 370 -4.31 -0.72 0.74
N GLU A 371 -3.79 0.35 0.15
CA GLU A 371 -4.10 0.78 -1.22
C GLU A 371 -3.64 -0.25 -2.27
N TYR A 372 -2.41 -0.78 -2.12
CA TYR A 372 -1.82 -1.72 -3.06
C TYR A 372 -2.02 -3.19 -2.69
N ASN A 373 -2.75 -3.47 -1.60
CA ASN A 373 -3.00 -4.81 -1.09
C ASN A 373 -1.70 -5.64 -0.98
N CYS A 374 -0.66 -5.06 -0.36
CA CYS A 374 0.65 -5.67 -0.16
C CYS A 374 1.13 -5.47 1.27
N THR A 375 1.80 -6.48 1.86
CA THR A 375 2.41 -6.30 3.17
C THR A 375 3.66 -5.43 3.06
N VAL A 376 3.70 -4.33 3.83
CA VAL A 376 4.88 -3.48 3.92
C VAL A 376 5.69 -3.87 5.15
N ILE A 377 6.98 -4.13 4.97
CA ILE A 377 7.91 -4.48 6.06
C ILE A 377 9.04 -3.46 6.09
N SER A 378 9.27 -2.86 7.26
CA SER A 378 10.34 -1.87 7.38
C SER A 378 11.10 -2.01 8.69
N PRO A 379 12.43 -2.01 8.66
CA PRO A 379 13.22 -1.89 9.88
C PRO A 379 13.15 -0.48 10.44
N TYR A 380 13.33 -0.38 11.78
CA TYR A 380 13.52 0.86 12.49
C TYR A 380 14.65 0.74 13.51
N GLN A 381 15.26 1.88 13.90
CA GLN A 381 16.32 1.88 14.90
C GLN A 381 15.76 2.04 16.31
N ILE A 382 16.27 1.25 17.23
CA ILE A 382 16.08 1.43 18.66
C ILE A 382 17.34 2.06 19.29
N ASP A 383 17.14 2.79 20.37
CA ASP A 383 18.21 3.37 21.17
C ASP A 383 18.83 2.37 22.17
N ALA A 384 19.69 2.87 23.05
CA ALA A 384 20.32 2.04 24.08
C ALA A 384 19.33 1.53 25.14
N THR A 385 18.19 2.20 25.31
CA THR A 385 17.15 1.82 26.27
C THR A 385 16.18 0.78 25.68
N GLY A 386 16.30 0.47 24.37
CA GLY A 386 15.41 -0.44 23.67
C GLY A 386 14.16 0.25 23.11
N GLU A 387 14.05 1.58 23.23
CA GLU A 387 12.94 2.33 22.67
C GLU A 387 13.18 2.73 21.21
N ALA A 388 12.09 2.94 20.45
CA ALA A 388 12.18 3.42 19.07
C ALA A 388 12.92 4.77 19.05
N ARG A 389 14.08 4.78 18.37
CA ARG A 389 14.93 5.96 18.29
C ARG A 389 14.20 7.06 17.53
N PHE A 390 14.05 8.22 18.20
CA PHE A 390 13.43 9.45 17.69
C PHE A 390 11.90 9.51 17.59
N ALA A 391 11.17 8.37 17.58
CA ALA A 391 9.70 8.46 17.50
C ALA A 391 8.98 7.21 18.00
N LYS A 392 8.45 7.26 19.22
CA LYS A 392 7.55 6.19 19.74
C LYS A 392 6.31 6.01 18.88
N GLY A 393 5.79 7.10 18.31
CA GLY A 393 4.59 7.08 17.46
C GLY A 393 4.73 6.35 16.11
N ILE A 394 5.96 5.98 15.68
CA ILE A 394 6.13 5.13 14.48
C ILE A 394 5.37 3.81 14.64
N LEU A 395 5.34 3.25 15.85
CA LEU A 395 4.69 1.99 16.14
C LEU A 395 3.16 2.07 16.10
N ASP A 396 2.59 3.27 16.22
CA ASP A 396 1.13 3.45 16.29
C ASP A 396 0.42 3.02 15.01
N ALA A 397 1.02 3.31 13.85
CA ALA A 397 0.47 2.91 12.55
C ALA A 397 0.70 1.43 12.22
N ALA A 398 1.69 0.78 12.83
CA ALA A 398 2.04 -0.62 12.55
C ALA A 398 0.97 -1.60 13.05
N ASP A 399 0.76 -2.67 12.31
CA ASP A 399 -0.08 -3.80 12.72
C ASP A 399 0.70 -4.78 13.57
N ALA A 400 2.00 -4.95 13.29
CA ALA A 400 2.91 -5.70 14.12
C ALA A 400 4.28 -5.02 14.22
N ALA A 401 4.93 -5.18 15.36
CA ALA A 401 6.28 -4.72 15.59
C ALA A 401 7.07 -5.74 16.41
N TYR A 402 8.28 -6.00 15.96
CA TYR A 402 9.22 -6.91 16.62
C TYR A 402 10.53 -6.19 16.87
N THR A 403 11.17 -6.45 18.01
CA THR A 403 12.59 -6.12 18.23
C THR A 403 13.42 -7.38 18.09
N LEU A 404 14.51 -7.26 17.36
CA LEU A 404 15.43 -8.37 17.15
C LEU A 404 16.69 -8.23 17.99
N ASP A 405 17.14 -9.36 18.48
CA ASP A 405 18.41 -9.50 19.19
C ASP A 405 19.19 -10.67 18.56
N ALA A 406 20.38 -10.33 18.04
CA ALA A 406 21.29 -11.33 17.52
C ALA A 406 22.15 -11.82 18.70
N HIS A 407 21.89 -13.03 19.14
CA HIS A 407 22.66 -13.69 20.18
C HIS A 407 24.15 -13.82 19.82
N THR A 408 24.96 -14.22 20.77
CA THR A 408 26.41 -14.42 20.60
C THR A 408 26.73 -15.45 19.49
N GLU A 409 27.95 -15.51 19.03
CA GLU A 409 28.37 -16.43 17.97
C GLU A 409 28.12 -17.91 18.32
N GLU A 410 28.15 -18.24 19.61
CA GLU A 410 27.95 -19.60 20.11
C GLU A 410 26.49 -20.05 19.98
N ASP A 411 25.54 -19.14 20.05
CA ASP A 411 24.11 -19.50 20.07
C ASP A 411 23.51 -19.74 18.67
N ALA A 412 24.20 -19.28 17.60
CA ALA A 412 23.77 -19.43 16.20
C ALA A 412 22.27 -19.17 15.95
N CYS A 413 21.67 -18.22 16.69
CA CYS A 413 20.26 -17.90 16.60
C CYS A 413 20.02 -16.39 16.68
N MET A 414 18.79 -16.00 16.29
CA MET A 414 18.27 -14.64 16.36
C MET A 414 16.89 -14.66 17.00
N SER A 415 16.67 -13.88 18.05
CA SER A 415 15.39 -13.75 18.73
C SER A 415 14.60 -12.56 18.24
N PHE A 416 13.30 -12.78 18.11
CA PHE A 416 12.30 -11.78 17.71
C PHE A 416 11.32 -11.60 18.85
N LYS A 417 11.42 -10.49 19.54
CA LYS A 417 10.52 -10.13 20.62
C LYS A 417 9.37 -9.29 20.07
N CYS A 418 8.16 -9.78 20.20
CA CYS A 418 6.96 -9.05 19.81
C CYS A 418 6.72 -7.86 20.75
N GLU A 419 6.69 -6.66 20.20
CA GLU A 419 6.36 -5.42 20.91
C GLU A 419 4.92 -5.01 20.69
N LYS A 420 4.34 -5.38 19.51
CA LYS A 420 2.98 -5.08 19.13
C LYS A 420 2.50 -6.09 18.09
N ILE A 421 1.23 -6.48 18.21
CA ILE A 421 0.48 -7.22 17.21
C ILE A 421 -1.01 -6.92 17.41
N ARG A 422 -1.72 -6.51 16.33
CA ARG A 422 -3.12 -6.09 16.45
C ARG A 422 -4.11 -7.25 16.47
N ASN A 423 -3.89 -8.22 15.60
CA ASN A 423 -4.90 -9.24 15.30
C ASN A 423 -4.62 -10.59 15.98
N ALA A 424 -3.66 -10.66 16.91
CA ALA A 424 -3.32 -11.88 17.63
C ALA A 424 -2.78 -11.57 19.04
N GLY A 425 -2.60 -12.59 19.87
CA GLY A 425 -1.85 -12.49 21.11
C GLY A 425 -0.35 -12.26 20.87
N ILE A 426 0.36 -11.69 21.85
CA ILE A 426 1.80 -11.46 21.78
C ILE A 426 2.52 -12.80 21.52
N ARG A 427 3.34 -12.85 20.47
CA ARG A 427 4.08 -14.04 20.05
C ARG A 427 5.53 -13.69 19.80
N HIS A 428 6.41 -14.24 20.63
CA HIS A 428 7.86 -14.16 20.44
C HIS A 428 8.33 -15.42 19.74
N PHE A 429 9.39 -15.32 18.96
CA PHE A 429 10.01 -16.49 18.34
C PHE A 429 11.52 -16.34 18.24
N THR A 430 12.22 -17.46 18.10
CA THR A 430 13.66 -17.52 17.87
C THR A 430 13.93 -18.37 16.64
N SER A 431 14.84 -17.92 15.78
CA SER A 431 15.18 -18.57 14.52
C SER A 431 16.66 -18.93 14.51
N GLU A 432 16.99 -20.05 13.83
CA GLU A 432 18.38 -20.36 13.51
C GLU A 432 19.01 -19.23 12.69
N TYR A 433 20.29 -18.96 12.91
CA TYR A 433 21.02 -17.97 12.15
C TYR A 433 22.39 -18.46 11.74
N ASN A 434 22.57 -18.68 10.43
CA ASN A 434 23.87 -18.97 9.85
C ASN A 434 24.56 -17.68 9.43
N ARG A 435 25.57 -17.27 10.19
CA ARG A 435 26.28 -16.00 9.99
C ARG A 435 27.12 -15.96 8.71
N SER A 436 27.65 -17.10 8.24
CA SER A 436 28.47 -17.14 7.02
C SER A 436 27.64 -16.90 5.76
N SER A 437 26.50 -17.56 5.66
CA SER A 437 25.55 -17.37 4.55
C SER A 437 24.50 -16.28 4.80
N LEU A 438 24.49 -15.68 5.98
CA LEU A 438 23.49 -14.69 6.41
C LEU A 438 22.04 -15.22 6.46
N ARG A 439 21.86 -16.53 6.50
CA ARG A 439 20.56 -17.17 6.48
C ARG A 439 19.94 -17.20 7.87
N ILE A 440 18.68 -16.75 7.96
CA ILE A 440 17.84 -16.83 9.15
C ILE A 440 16.67 -17.78 8.82
N GLY A 441 16.43 -18.73 9.72
CA GLY A 441 15.39 -19.74 9.56
C GLY A 441 15.93 -21.09 9.09
N PRO A 442 15.03 -22.10 8.99
CA PRO A 442 15.44 -23.46 8.64
C PRO A 442 16.08 -23.54 7.23
N ASN A 443 17.04 -24.43 7.07
CA ASN A 443 17.69 -24.66 5.79
C ASN A 443 16.74 -25.20 4.72
N SER A 444 15.69 -25.94 5.13
CA SER A 444 14.57 -26.33 4.29
C SER A 444 13.52 -25.23 4.34
N ALA A 445 13.62 -24.20 3.51
CA ALA A 445 12.48 -23.33 3.32
C ALA A 445 11.32 -24.20 2.79
N LEU A 446 10.17 -24.14 3.45
CA LEU A 446 8.94 -24.82 3.12
C LEU A 446 8.72 -24.88 1.61
N ALA A 447 8.94 -26.04 1.01
CA ALA A 447 8.47 -26.28 -0.33
C ALA A 447 6.94 -26.30 -0.30
N PRO A 448 6.23 -25.75 -1.31
CA PRO A 448 4.77 -25.78 -1.36
C PRO A 448 4.16 -27.19 -1.26
N SER A 449 4.95 -28.24 -1.54
CA SER A 449 4.58 -29.64 -1.42
C SER A 449 4.39 -30.13 0.02
N ASP A 450 5.11 -29.54 0.97
CA ASP A 450 5.09 -30.04 2.35
C ASP A 450 3.81 -29.62 3.11
N ARG A 451 3.12 -28.57 2.64
CA ARG A 451 1.82 -28.16 3.21
C ARG A 451 0.65 -29.07 2.86
N LYS A 452 0.76 -29.92 1.82
CA LYS A 452 -0.33 -30.80 1.41
C LYS A 452 -0.40 -32.10 2.20
N GLU A 453 0.72 -32.58 2.71
CA GLU A 453 0.76 -33.84 3.46
C GLU A 453 0.33 -33.69 4.93
N GLU A 454 0.56 -32.51 5.55
CA GLU A 454 0.12 -32.26 6.93
C GLU A 454 -1.38 -31.89 7.07
N LYS A 455 -2.09 -31.55 5.97
CA LYS A 455 -3.53 -31.28 6.00
C LYS A 455 -4.42 -32.54 6.02
N GLU A 456 -3.86 -33.74 5.83
CA GLU A 456 -4.64 -35.00 5.84
C GLU A 456 -4.86 -35.61 7.25
N GLU A 457 -4.18 -35.10 8.30
CA GLU A 457 -4.42 -35.50 9.69
C GLU A 457 -5.11 -34.45 10.56
N GLY A 458 -6.13 -33.79 10.02
CA GLY A 458 -7.04 -32.95 10.80
C GLY A 458 -7.91 -33.82 11.70
N PRO A 459 -8.20 -33.39 12.95
CA PRO A 459 -9.01 -34.19 13.86
C PRO A 459 -10.41 -34.42 13.28
N ASN A 460 -10.82 -35.68 13.29
CA ASN A 460 -12.15 -36.16 12.94
C ASN A 460 -13.25 -35.24 13.50
N GLN A 461 -14.04 -34.63 12.64
CA GLN A 461 -15.16 -33.75 13.00
C GLN A 461 -16.38 -34.49 13.66
N ASP A 462 -16.24 -35.73 13.98
CA ASP A 462 -17.38 -36.56 14.43
C ASP A 462 -17.68 -36.53 15.94
N ASN A 463 -17.06 -35.65 16.75
CA ASN A 463 -17.27 -35.65 18.20
C ASN A 463 -17.55 -34.27 18.85
N ILE A 464 -18.28 -33.37 18.21
CA ILE A 464 -18.64 -32.06 18.82
C ILE A 464 -20.15 -31.95 19.21
N PHE A 465 -20.97 -32.96 18.98
CA PHE A 465 -22.39 -32.93 19.40
C PHE A 465 -22.76 -34.10 20.33
N GLU A 466 -22.15 -34.19 21.49
CA GLU A 466 -22.72 -34.87 22.67
C GLU A 466 -22.26 -34.13 23.93
N ILE A 467 -22.95 -33.05 24.28
CA ILE A 467 -23.30 -32.67 25.67
C ILE A 467 -24.57 -31.81 25.58
#